data_37719a16c6f384514ee265c662ca03fd
#
_entry.id   37719a16c6f384514ee265c662ca03fd
#
_cell.length_a   1.000
_cell.length_b   1.000
_cell.length_c   1.000
_cell.angle_alpha   90.00
_cell.angle_beta   90.00
_cell.angle_gamma   90.00
#
_symmetry.space_group_name_H-M   'P 1'
#
loop_
_entity.id
_entity.type
_entity.pdbx_description
1 polymer ?
#
loop_
_entity_poly.entity_id
_entity_poly.type
_entity_poly.pdbx_seq_one_letter_code
_entity_poly.pdbx_strand_id
1 'polypeptide(L)'
;ELKSVNAKGFDLRMRLPPGWDELEAFAKKRAGEVLSRGTVYANLNVKRANAVSTVRVNEEVLASIVKVAGVLAGKIDAVAPSIDGLLAIKGVIEVVEPESNEAEDKAAKAAAAAAFDQALLDLVEMRQREGVTLGQILSQRMDEIERLAKKAEAAPGRKPDAIKARLAEQVAALLDSSDRFDPDRLNQEALLVAAKADIREELDRIASHISQAREMIGKGGPIGRRLDFLAQEFNREVNTCCSKSNDLELTNTGLEMKNVVEQFREQVQNLE
;
A
#
# COMPACT_ATOMS: atom_id res chain seq x y z
N GLU A 1 -13.29 -5.46 -13.45
CA GLU A 1 -11.94 -5.12 -12.98
C GLU A 1 -11.94 -5.11 -11.45
N LEU A 2 -10.94 -5.77 -10.82
CA LEU A 2 -10.69 -5.67 -9.39
C LEU A 2 -9.33 -5.01 -9.18
N LYS A 3 -9.27 -4.07 -8.21
CA LYS A 3 -8.04 -3.43 -7.74
C LYS A 3 -8.00 -3.51 -6.22
N SER A 4 -6.86 -3.85 -5.66
CA SER A 4 -6.65 -3.90 -4.22
C SER A 4 -5.61 -2.87 -3.78
N VAL A 5 -5.86 -2.25 -2.63
CA VAL A 5 -4.95 -1.30 -1.98
C VAL A 5 -4.85 -1.66 -0.50
N ASN A 6 -3.66 -1.58 0.06
CA ASN A 6 -3.42 -1.86 1.47
C ASN A 6 -4.23 -0.95 2.39
N ALA A 7 -4.92 -1.53 3.38
CA ALA A 7 -5.69 -0.82 4.38
C ALA A 7 -5.73 -1.56 5.72
N LYS A 8 -6.06 -0.83 6.81
CA LYS A 8 -6.10 -1.41 8.17
C LYS A 8 -7.21 -2.45 8.39
N GLY A 9 -8.31 -2.34 7.64
CA GLY A 9 -9.46 -3.25 7.67
C GLY A 9 -9.86 -3.62 6.25
N PHE A 10 -10.81 -4.58 6.12
CA PHE A 10 -11.39 -4.93 4.84
C PHE A 10 -12.51 -3.95 4.47
N ASP A 11 -12.47 -3.43 3.25
CA ASP A 11 -13.55 -2.64 2.64
C ASP A 11 -13.68 -3.02 1.16
N LEU A 12 -14.93 -3.15 0.68
CA LEU A 12 -15.22 -3.38 -0.73
C LEU A 12 -16.06 -2.24 -1.28
N ARG A 13 -15.53 -1.56 -2.29
CA ARG A 13 -16.21 -0.49 -3.00
C ARG A 13 -16.51 -0.93 -4.41
N MET A 14 -17.79 -0.97 -4.74
CA MET A 14 -18.24 -1.41 -6.05
C MET A 14 -18.83 -0.27 -6.87
N ARG A 15 -18.53 -0.27 -8.16
CA ARG A 15 -19.20 0.55 -9.15
C ARG A 15 -19.97 -0.37 -10.06
N LEU A 16 -21.31 -0.32 -9.95
CA LEU A 16 -22.23 -1.18 -10.66
C LEU A 16 -23.16 -0.36 -11.56
N PRO A 17 -23.65 -0.92 -12.66
CA PRO A 17 -24.74 -0.34 -13.44
C PRO A 17 -26.03 -0.31 -12.60
N PRO A 18 -27.01 0.57 -12.93
CA PRO A 18 -28.32 0.60 -12.28
C PRO A 18 -29.03 -0.77 -12.34
N GLY A 19 -29.63 -1.19 -11.22
CA GLY A 19 -30.39 -2.46 -11.13
C GLY A 19 -29.51 -3.70 -10.84
N TRP A 20 -28.25 -3.51 -10.43
CA TRP A 20 -27.30 -4.59 -10.08
C TRP A 20 -26.97 -4.62 -8.58
N ASP A 21 -27.78 -4.02 -7.73
CA ASP A 21 -27.52 -3.86 -6.29
C ASP A 21 -27.41 -5.19 -5.54
N GLU A 22 -28.12 -6.23 -6.01
CA GLU A 22 -28.02 -7.60 -5.44
C GLU A 22 -26.61 -8.18 -5.54
N LEU A 23 -25.88 -7.83 -6.61
CA LEU A 23 -24.49 -8.27 -6.79
C LEU A 23 -23.57 -7.65 -5.73
N GLU A 24 -23.84 -6.43 -5.28
CA GLU A 24 -23.04 -5.78 -4.25
C GLU A 24 -23.10 -6.55 -2.91
N ALA A 25 -24.31 -6.94 -2.49
CA ALA A 25 -24.50 -7.72 -1.26
C ALA A 25 -23.79 -9.09 -1.32
N PHE A 26 -23.92 -9.79 -2.46
CA PHE A 26 -23.23 -11.05 -2.71
C PHE A 26 -21.71 -10.87 -2.66
N ALA A 27 -21.18 -9.88 -3.40
CA ALA A 27 -19.76 -9.63 -3.50
C ALA A 27 -19.12 -9.23 -2.16
N LYS A 28 -19.81 -8.38 -1.37
CA LYS A 28 -19.35 -8.00 -0.01
C LYS A 28 -19.23 -9.21 0.91
N LYS A 29 -20.25 -10.07 0.93
CA LYS A 29 -20.23 -11.30 1.72
C LYS A 29 -19.07 -12.18 1.29
N ARG A 30 -18.98 -12.46 0.00
CA ARG A 30 -17.99 -13.38 -0.56
C ARG A 30 -16.54 -12.90 -0.38
N ALA A 31 -16.30 -11.62 -0.63
CA ALA A 31 -14.99 -11.01 -0.44
C ALA A 31 -14.58 -10.98 1.06
N GLY A 32 -15.52 -10.72 1.97
CA GLY A 32 -15.27 -10.75 3.42
C GLY A 32 -14.96 -12.14 3.99
N GLU A 33 -15.38 -13.23 3.30
CA GLU A 33 -15.02 -14.61 3.67
C GLU A 33 -13.57 -14.94 3.34
N VAL A 34 -13.00 -14.28 2.32
CA VAL A 34 -11.68 -14.61 1.75
C VAL A 34 -10.61 -13.58 2.12
N LEU A 35 -11.00 -12.31 2.24
CA LEU A 35 -10.09 -11.20 2.52
C LEU A 35 -10.37 -10.62 3.90
N SER A 36 -9.32 -10.52 4.72
CA SER A 36 -9.40 -9.95 6.08
C SER A 36 -8.99 -8.48 6.14
N ARG A 37 -8.30 -7.95 5.13
CA ARG A 37 -7.73 -6.59 5.08
C ARG A 37 -7.64 -6.07 3.65
N GLY A 38 -7.46 -4.76 3.53
CA GLY A 38 -7.32 -4.08 2.25
C GLY A 38 -8.62 -3.46 1.77
N THR A 39 -8.52 -2.42 0.95
CA THR A 39 -9.66 -1.86 0.23
C THR A 39 -9.66 -2.40 -1.20
N VAL A 40 -10.71 -3.11 -1.56
CA VAL A 40 -10.91 -3.65 -2.90
C VAL A 40 -11.88 -2.75 -3.66
N TYR A 41 -11.46 -2.30 -4.83
CA TYR A 41 -12.31 -1.57 -5.78
C TYR A 41 -12.73 -2.52 -6.89
N ALA A 42 -14.02 -2.72 -7.04
CA ALA A 42 -14.61 -3.52 -8.10
C ALA A 42 -15.40 -2.63 -9.08
N ASN A 43 -15.12 -2.73 -10.36
CA ASN A 43 -15.83 -2.00 -11.40
C ASN A 43 -16.42 -2.98 -12.40
N LEU A 44 -17.76 -2.99 -12.49
CA LEU A 44 -18.50 -3.77 -13.46
C LEU A 44 -19.06 -2.85 -14.55
N ASN A 45 -18.69 -3.10 -15.79
CA ASN A 45 -19.23 -2.41 -16.94
C ASN A 45 -19.91 -3.44 -17.85
N VAL A 46 -21.22 -3.30 -18.03
CA VAL A 46 -22.03 -4.20 -18.86
C VAL A 46 -22.34 -3.49 -20.17
N LYS A 47 -21.93 -4.08 -21.28
CA LYS A 47 -22.27 -3.64 -22.63
C LYS A 47 -23.15 -4.68 -23.28
N ARG A 48 -24.35 -4.29 -23.71
CA ARG A 48 -25.23 -5.14 -24.52
C ARG A 48 -24.77 -5.08 -25.95
N ALA A 49 -24.28 -6.19 -26.50
CA ALA A 49 -23.73 -6.24 -27.87
C ALA A 49 -24.79 -6.10 -28.96
N ASN A 50 -26.06 -6.42 -28.67
CA ASN A 50 -27.14 -6.53 -29.67
C ASN A 50 -28.33 -5.60 -29.39
N ALA A 51 -28.14 -4.52 -28.64
CA ALA A 51 -29.22 -3.52 -28.50
C ALA A 51 -29.37 -2.74 -29.81
N VAL A 52 -30.12 -3.29 -30.75
CA VAL A 52 -30.58 -2.52 -31.89
C VAL A 52 -31.64 -1.55 -31.37
N SER A 53 -31.18 -0.33 -31.11
CA SER A 53 -32.10 0.74 -30.72
C SER A 53 -33.15 0.91 -31.83
N THR A 54 -34.43 0.73 -31.50
CA THR A 54 -35.52 1.02 -32.44
C THR A 54 -35.91 2.48 -32.32
N VAL A 55 -36.08 3.12 -33.47
CA VAL A 55 -36.55 4.50 -33.55
C VAL A 55 -38.07 4.48 -33.59
N ARG A 56 -38.71 5.13 -32.62
CA ARG A 56 -40.14 5.28 -32.54
C ARG A 56 -40.54 6.75 -32.68
N VAL A 57 -41.59 7.02 -33.43
CA VAL A 57 -42.16 8.36 -33.48
C VAL A 57 -43.17 8.50 -32.35
N ASN A 58 -43.02 9.55 -31.54
CA ASN A 58 -44.03 9.92 -30.53
C ASN A 58 -45.19 10.63 -31.23
N GLU A 59 -46.25 9.87 -31.53
CA GLU A 59 -47.41 10.37 -32.27
C GLU A 59 -48.18 11.49 -31.54
N GLU A 60 -48.22 11.49 -30.20
CA GLU A 60 -48.85 12.54 -29.40
C GLU A 60 -48.13 13.88 -29.53
N VAL A 61 -46.81 13.84 -29.41
CA VAL A 61 -45.96 15.04 -29.57
C VAL A 61 -46.05 15.53 -31.00
N LEU A 62 -45.99 14.64 -32.00
CA LEU A 62 -46.09 14.98 -33.41
C LEU A 62 -47.43 15.63 -33.72
N ALA A 63 -48.55 15.04 -33.26
CA ALA A 63 -49.90 15.59 -33.45
C ALA A 63 -50.05 16.98 -32.82
N SER A 64 -49.50 17.18 -31.63
CA SER A 64 -49.49 18.48 -30.96
C SER A 64 -48.74 19.55 -31.76
N ILE A 65 -47.59 19.20 -32.33
CA ILE A 65 -46.77 20.10 -33.14
C ILE A 65 -47.48 20.45 -34.46
N VAL A 66 -48.04 19.45 -35.13
CA VAL A 66 -48.82 19.67 -36.38
C VAL A 66 -50.03 20.62 -36.14
N LYS A 67 -50.71 20.45 -35.00
CA LYS A 67 -51.84 21.34 -34.64
C LYS A 67 -51.35 22.78 -34.41
N VAL A 68 -50.23 22.97 -33.73
CA VAL A 68 -49.61 24.29 -33.51
C VAL A 68 -49.16 24.92 -34.83
N ALA A 69 -48.53 24.12 -35.70
CA ALA A 69 -48.12 24.57 -37.04
C ALA A 69 -49.24 25.04 -37.86
N GLY A 70 -50.46 24.34 -37.86
CA GLY A 70 -51.68 24.75 -38.53
C GLY A 70 -52.22 26.07 -38.01
N VAL A 71 -52.20 26.30 -36.69
CA VAL A 71 -52.63 27.59 -36.11
C VAL A 71 -51.68 28.74 -36.49
N LEU A 72 -50.42 28.49 -36.56
CA LEU A 72 -49.42 29.48 -36.97
C LEU A 72 -49.52 29.83 -38.44
N ALA A 73 -49.73 28.86 -39.30
CA ALA A 73 -49.94 29.09 -40.74
C ALA A 73 -51.15 29.99 -41.07
N GLY A 74 -52.17 30.00 -40.19
CA GLY A 74 -53.26 30.94 -40.29
C GLY A 74 -52.99 32.36 -39.79
N LYS A 75 -51.86 32.59 -39.10
CA LYS A 75 -51.52 33.88 -38.50
C LYS A 75 -50.36 34.61 -39.20
N ILE A 76 -49.53 33.87 -39.88
CA ILE A 76 -48.30 34.35 -40.54
C ILE A 76 -48.24 33.71 -41.94
N ASP A 77 -47.61 34.40 -42.87
CA ASP A 77 -47.29 33.82 -44.17
C ASP A 77 -46.16 32.83 -44.02
N ALA A 78 -46.45 31.53 -43.88
CA ALA A 78 -45.53 30.47 -43.61
C ALA A 78 -45.64 29.30 -44.59
N VAL A 79 -44.53 28.70 -44.94
CA VAL A 79 -44.47 27.48 -45.73
C VAL A 79 -44.84 26.28 -44.84
N ALA A 80 -45.49 25.26 -45.39
CA ALA A 80 -45.84 24.04 -44.68
C ALA A 80 -44.50 23.39 -44.09
N PRO A 81 -44.53 22.87 -42.84
CA PRO A 81 -43.39 22.26 -42.27
C PRO A 81 -42.94 21.02 -43.07
N SER A 82 -41.64 20.87 -43.27
CA SER A 82 -41.06 19.69 -43.90
C SER A 82 -41.03 18.50 -42.93
N ILE A 83 -41.04 17.28 -43.45
CA ILE A 83 -41.01 16.05 -42.62
C ILE A 83 -39.73 16.00 -41.79
N ASP A 84 -38.59 16.33 -42.36
CA ASP A 84 -37.31 16.40 -41.68
C ASP A 84 -37.29 17.44 -40.55
N GLY A 85 -37.93 18.61 -40.81
CA GLY A 85 -38.12 19.65 -39.80
C GLY A 85 -38.97 19.17 -38.61
N LEU A 86 -40.04 18.44 -38.85
CA LEU A 86 -40.92 17.87 -37.81
C LEU A 86 -40.17 16.79 -37.01
N LEU A 87 -39.45 15.90 -37.69
CA LEU A 87 -38.69 14.83 -37.05
C LEU A 87 -37.46 15.33 -36.24
N ALA A 88 -36.92 16.49 -36.58
CA ALA A 88 -35.82 17.14 -35.86
C ALA A 88 -36.24 17.76 -34.52
N ILE A 89 -37.55 17.92 -34.28
CA ILE A 89 -38.05 18.52 -33.04
C ILE A 89 -37.86 17.53 -31.89
N LYS A 90 -37.23 18.01 -30.81
CA LYS A 90 -36.94 17.19 -29.63
C LYS A 90 -38.23 16.55 -29.06
N GLY A 91 -38.24 15.25 -28.91
CA GLY A 91 -39.37 14.48 -28.37
C GLY A 91 -40.28 13.88 -29.42
N VAL A 92 -40.08 14.19 -30.73
CA VAL A 92 -40.81 13.53 -31.83
C VAL A 92 -40.20 12.19 -32.15
N ILE A 93 -38.87 12.10 -32.13
CA ILE A 93 -38.15 10.84 -32.28
C ILE A 93 -37.66 10.38 -30.89
N GLU A 94 -38.08 9.20 -30.52
CA GLU A 94 -37.63 8.50 -29.33
C GLU A 94 -36.79 7.29 -29.75
N VAL A 95 -35.59 7.20 -29.18
CA VAL A 95 -34.76 6.01 -29.31
C VAL A 95 -35.19 5.08 -28.18
N VAL A 96 -35.90 4.02 -28.51
CA VAL A 96 -36.36 3.01 -27.56
C VAL A 96 -35.30 1.92 -27.50
N GLU A 97 -34.67 1.79 -26.34
CA GLU A 97 -33.86 0.61 -26.08
C GLU A 97 -34.77 -0.61 -25.94
N PRO A 98 -34.39 -1.78 -26.49
CA PRO A 98 -35.21 -2.97 -26.37
C PRO A 98 -35.41 -3.32 -24.89
N GLU A 99 -36.63 -3.68 -24.52
CA GLU A 99 -36.97 -4.16 -23.18
C GLU A 99 -36.07 -5.36 -22.85
N SER A 100 -35.45 -5.32 -21.67
CA SER A 100 -34.60 -6.42 -21.22
C SER A 100 -35.47 -7.65 -20.96
N ASN A 101 -35.05 -8.79 -21.51
CA ASN A 101 -35.67 -10.06 -21.19
C ASN A 101 -35.24 -10.45 -19.76
N GLU A 102 -36.15 -10.63 -18.82
CA GLU A 102 -35.87 -10.99 -17.42
C GLU A 102 -34.96 -12.23 -17.30
N ALA A 103 -35.14 -13.19 -18.22
CA ALA A 103 -34.29 -14.39 -18.23
C ALA A 103 -32.85 -14.09 -18.62
N GLU A 104 -32.61 -13.18 -19.58
CA GLU A 104 -31.29 -12.73 -20.02
C GLU A 104 -30.62 -11.89 -18.92
N ASP A 105 -31.34 -11.01 -18.25
CA ASP A 105 -30.83 -10.20 -17.15
C ASP A 105 -30.46 -11.10 -15.96
N LYS A 106 -31.24 -12.12 -15.64
CA LYS A 106 -30.91 -13.09 -14.60
C LYS A 106 -29.67 -13.92 -14.95
N ALA A 107 -29.56 -14.35 -16.20
CA ALA A 107 -28.37 -15.08 -16.67
C ALA A 107 -27.12 -14.18 -16.65
N ALA A 108 -27.23 -12.91 -17.05
CA ALA A 108 -26.14 -11.94 -17.01
C ALA A 108 -25.67 -11.66 -15.57
N LYS A 109 -26.60 -11.49 -14.62
CA LYS A 109 -26.29 -11.33 -13.19
C LYS A 109 -25.58 -12.55 -12.62
N ALA A 110 -26.02 -13.77 -12.95
CA ALA A 110 -25.36 -15.01 -12.53
C ALA A 110 -23.95 -15.14 -13.12
N ALA A 111 -23.78 -14.80 -14.40
CA ALA A 111 -22.47 -14.79 -15.03
C ALA A 111 -21.52 -13.77 -14.41
N ALA A 112 -22.01 -12.57 -14.06
CA ALA A 112 -21.23 -11.55 -13.38
C ALA A 112 -20.82 -11.97 -11.96
N ALA A 113 -21.69 -12.65 -11.22
CA ALA A 113 -21.35 -13.21 -9.90
C ALA A 113 -20.25 -14.27 -10.01
N ALA A 114 -20.34 -15.17 -10.96
CA ALA A 114 -19.30 -16.18 -11.22
C ALA A 114 -17.97 -15.54 -11.66
N ALA A 115 -18.02 -14.52 -12.52
CA ALA A 115 -16.84 -13.77 -12.94
C ALA A 115 -16.18 -13.00 -11.78
N PHE A 116 -17.00 -12.46 -10.86
CA PHE A 116 -16.50 -11.83 -9.64
C PHE A 116 -15.77 -12.84 -8.74
N ASP A 117 -16.36 -14.03 -8.50
CA ASP A 117 -15.74 -15.08 -7.72
C ASP A 117 -14.39 -15.50 -8.31
N GLN A 118 -14.32 -15.69 -9.64
CA GLN A 118 -13.06 -16.03 -10.29
C GLN A 118 -12.01 -14.93 -10.14
N ALA A 119 -12.40 -13.68 -10.38
CA ALA A 119 -11.49 -12.54 -10.23
C ALA A 119 -11.02 -12.35 -8.78
N LEU A 120 -11.86 -12.69 -7.79
CA LEU A 120 -11.50 -12.67 -6.38
C LEU A 120 -10.46 -13.76 -6.05
N LEU A 121 -10.61 -14.96 -6.59
CA LEU A 121 -9.64 -16.05 -6.44
C LEU A 121 -8.30 -15.69 -7.09
N ASP A 122 -8.33 -15.13 -8.28
CA ASP A 122 -7.13 -14.65 -8.99
C ASP A 122 -6.41 -13.55 -8.19
N LEU A 123 -7.16 -12.64 -7.56
CA LEU A 123 -6.61 -11.60 -6.69
C LEU A 123 -5.91 -12.21 -5.46
N VAL A 124 -6.52 -13.21 -4.83
CA VAL A 124 -5.93 -13.91 -3.67
C VAL A 124 -4.64 -14.63 -4.07
N GLU A 125 -4.63 -15.30 -5.20
CA GLU A 125 -3.43 -15.98 -5.70
C GLU A 125 -2.31 -14.99 -6.00
N MET A 126 -2.64 -13.85 -6.62
CA MET A 126 -1.68 -12.78 -6.89
C MET A 126 -1.07 -12.23 -5.60
N ARG A 127 -1.90 -11.95 -4.58
CA ARG A 127 -1.44 -11.50 -3.25
C ARG A 127 -0.53 -12.53 -2.56
N GLN A 128 -0.84 -13.81 -2.67
CA GLN A 128 0.01 -14.87 -2.11
C GLN A 128 1.38 -14.91 -2.80
N ARG A 129 1.43 -14.81 -4.11
CA ARG A 129 2.69 -14.75 -4.87
C ARG A 129 3.52 -13.51 -4.50
N GLU A 130 2.87 -12.36 -4.39
CA GLU A 130 3.52 -11.12 -3.95
C GLU A 130 4.05 -11.24 -2.53
N GLY A 131 3.26 -11.81 -1.61
CA GLY A 131 3.66 -12.07 -0.23
C GLY A 131 4.89 -12.98 -0.11
N VAL A 132 5.02 -14.01 -0.94
CA VAL A 132 6.22 -14.87 -0.98
C VAL A 132 7.44 -14.06 -1.43
N THR A 133 7.31 -13.25 -2.46
CA THR A 133 8.41 -12.39 -2.96
C THR A 133 8.85 -11.37 -1.90
N LEU A 134 7.89 -10.70 -1.27
CA LEU A 134 8.15 -9.77 -0.17
C LEU A 134 8.81 -10.48 1.02
N GLY A 135 8.37 -11.68 1.38
CA GLY A 135 8.98 -12.50 2.43
C GLY A 135 10.46 -12.79 2.18
N GLN A 136 10.82 -13.08 0.93
CA GLN A 136 12.23 -13.26 0.54
C GLN A 136 13.05 -11.97 0.69
N ILE A 137 12.51 -10.84 0.23
CA ILE A 137 13.16 -9.53 0.36
C ILE A 137 13.36 -9.17 1.84
N LEU A 138 12.32 -9.35 2.67
CA LEU A 138 12.41 -9.08 4.11
C LEU A 138 13.44 -9.97 4.80
N SER A 139 13.53 -11.25 4.43
CA SER A 139 14.54 -12.17 4.95
C SER A 139 15.96 -11.73 4.59
N GLN A 140 16.19 -11.29 3.35
CA GLN A 140 17.48 -10.73 2.93
C GLN A 140 17.86 -9.48 3.74
N ARG A 141 16.88 -8.61 4.07
CA ARG A 141 17.15 -7.46 4.94
C ARG A 141 17.53 -7.88 6.35
N MET A 142 16.93 -8.94 6.88
CA MET A 142 17.34 -9.49 8.19
C MET A 142 18.76 -10.02 8.16
N ASP A 143 19.17 -10.71 7.09
CA ASP A 143 20.53 -11.20 6.93
C ASP A 143 21.53 -10.04 6.84
N GLU A 144 21.17 -8.97 6.17
CA GLU A 144 22.02 -7.77 6.04
C GLU A 144 22.17 -7.02 7.38
N ILE A 145 21.07 -6.85 8.13
CA ILE A 145 21.11 -6.25 9.48
C ILE A 145 21.97 -7.12 10.41
N GLU A 146 21.84 -8.44 10.37
CA GLU A 146 22.66 -9.35 11.17
C GLU A 146 24.15 -9.24 10.83
N ARG A 147 24.47 -9.18 9.55
CA ARG A 147 25.86 -8.98 9.10
C ARG A 147 26.45 -7.67 9.63
N LEU A 148 25.67 -6.58 9.57
CA LEU A 148 26.09 -5.27 10.06
C LEU A 148 26.19 -5.23 11.58
N ALA A 149 25.30 -5.90 12.30
CA ALA A 149 25.38 -6.03 13.75
C ALA A 149 26.66 -6.78 14.17
N LYS A 150 27.00 -7.89 13.50
CA LYS A 150 28.27 -8.62 13.72
C LYS A 150 29.50 -7.76 13.39
N LYS A 151 29.43 -6.94 12.32
CA LYS A 151 30.51 -5.99 11.98
C LYS A 151 30.67 -4.94 13.07
N ALA A 152 29.56 -4.39 13.58
CA ALA A 152 29.58 -3.43 14.69
C ALA A 152 30.13 -4.06 15.98
N GLU A 153 29.81 -5.32 16.28
CA GLU A 153 30.32 -6.05 17.41
C GLU A 153 31.85 -6.26 17.34
N ALA A 154 32.35 -6.54 16.15
CA ALA A 154 33.78 -6.77 15.91
C ALA A 154 34.62 -5.48 15.81
N ALA A 155 33.99 -4.29 15.82
CA ALA A 155 34.66 -3.01 15.61
C ALA A 155 35.84 -2.81 16.63
N PRO A 156 37.07 -2.53 16.16
CA PRO A 156 38.27 -2.41 17.02
C PRO A 156 38.14 -1.28 18.04
N GLY A 157 37.46 -0.18 17.68
CA GLY A 157 37.29 1.02 18.52
C GLY A 157 36.51 0.78 19.82
N ARG A 158 35.86 -0.39 19.96
CA ARG A 158 35.12 -0.79 21.18
C ARG A 158 36.03 -1.39 22.26
N LYS A 159 37.23 -1.80 21.90
CA LYS A 159 38.15 -2.40 22.88
C LYS A 159 38.60 -1.35 23.90
N PRO A 160 38.65 -1.69 25.22
CA PRO A 160 39.04 -0.75 26.26
C PRO A 160 40.42 -0.10 26.01
N ASP A 161 41.35 -0.86 25.45
CA ASP A 161 42.68 -0.35 25.12
C ASP A 161 42.65 0.69 24.01
N ALA A 162 41.81 0.52 22.99
CA ALA A 162 41.64 1.50 21.91
C ALA A 162 40.99 2.78 22.43
N ILE A 163 39.98 2.67 23.31
CA ILE A 163 39.36 3.82 23.97
C ILE A 163 40.34 4.58 24.84
N LYS A 164 41.17 3.85 25.62
CA LYS A 164 42.21 4.43 26.45
C LYS A 164 43.24 5.17 25.63
N ALA A 165 43.77 4.57 24.55
CA ALA A 165 44.73 5.19 23.65
C ALA A 165 44.21 6.48 23.06
N ARG A 166 42.96 6.47 22.56
CA ARG A 166 42.33 7.65 21.99
C ARG A 166 42.09 8.75 23.01
N LEU A 167 41.62 8.41 24.21
CA LEU A 167 41.43 9.38 25.28
C LEU A 167 42.77 10.01 25.66
N ALA A 168 43.86 9.22 25.78
CA ALA A 168 45.19 9.72 26.04
C ALA A 168 45.68 10.72 24.96
N GLU A 169 45.43 10.41 23.68
CA GLU A 169 45.75 11.30 22.55
C GLU A 169 44.97 12.62 22.61
N GLN A 170 43.68 12.56 22.89
CA GLN A 170 42.84 13.74 23.02
C GLN A 170 43.23 14.64 24.18
N VAL A 171 43.56 14.04 25.32
CA VAL A 171 44.02 14.78 26.48
C VAL A 171 45.41 15.36 26.25
N ALA A 172 46.31 14.64 25.58
CA ALA A 172 47.64 15.15 25.21
C ALA A 172 47.53 16.36 24.27
N ALA A 173 46.59 16.32 23.30
CA ALA A 173 46.34 17.43 22.39
C ALA A 173 45.77 18.70 23.08
N LEU A 174 45.06 18.54 24.20
CA LEU A 174 44.48 19.65 24.97
C LEU A 174 45.43 20.28 25.98
N LEU A 175 46.41 19.54 26.46
CA LEU A 175 47.27 19.95 27.60
C LEU A 175 48.64 20.49 27.20
N ASP A 176 48.83 20.88 25.95
CA ASP A 176 50.02 21.59 25.47
C ASP A 176 51.25 21.38 26.40
N SER A 177 51.79 20.15 26.41
CA SER A 177 53.09 19.76 27.06
C SER A 177 53.24 19.90 28.58
N SER A 178 52.21 19.83 29.39
CA SER A 178 52.38 19.77 30.84
C SER A 178 52.43 18.32 31.36
N ASP A 179 53.54 18.00 32.01
CA ASP A 179 53.95 16.69 32.60
C ASP A 179 53.06 16.16 33.77
N ARG A 180 51.79 16.55 33.84
CA ARG A 180 50.92 16.24 34.98
C ARG A 180 49.73 15.36 34.61
N PHE A 181 50.03 14.25 33.97
CA PHE A 181 49.01 13.19 33.82
C PHE A 181 49.07 12.24 35.04
N ASP A 182 47.91 12.15 35.72
CA ASP A 182 47.69 11.07 36.67
C ASP A 182 47.18 9.83 35.88
N PRO A 183 47.97 8.76 35.75
CA PRO A 183 47.62 7.56 34.99
C PRO A 183 46.36 6.86 35.56
N ASP A 184 46.14 6.96 36.88
CA ASP A 184 44.99 6.31 37.52
C ASP A 184 43.71 7.05 37.20
N ARG A 185 43.74 8.37 37.15
CA ARG A 185 42.61 9.19 36.72
C ARG A 185 42.28 9.00 35.24
N LEU A 186 43.29 8.86 34.38
CA LEU A 186 43.08 8.55 32.97
C LEU A 186 42.41 7.18 32.79
N ASN A 187 42.82 6.18 33.58
CA ASN A 187 42.21 4.85 33.55
C ASN A 187 40.74 4.90 34.02
N GLN A 188 40.41 5.66 35.07
CA GLN A 188 39.05 5.81 35.57
C GLN A 188 38.14 6.49 34.53
N GLU A 189 38.60 7.58 33.91
CA GLU A 189 37.83 8.28 32.86
C GLU A 189 37.69 7.39 31.62
N ALA A 190 38.69 6.63 31.22
CA ALA A 190 38.61 5.67 30.12
C ALA A 190 37.56 4.58 30.36
N LEU A 191 37.47 4.07 31.59
CA LEU A 191 36.45 3.09 31.98
C LEU A 191 35.00 3.70 31.91
N LEU A 192 34.84 4.95 32.34
CA LEU A 192 33.55 5.65 32.25
C LEU A 192 33.16 5.89 30.80
N VAL A 193 34.09 6.30 29.93
CA VAL A 193 33.86 6.48 28.50
C VAL A 193 33.54 5.14 27.82
N ALA A 194 34.27 4.07 28.17
CA ALA A 194 34.02 2.72 27.68
C ALA A 194 32.63 2.21 28.07
N ALA A 195 32.21 2.44 29.32
CA ALA A 195 30.87 2.06 29.77
C ALA A 195 29.76 2.84 29.05
N LYS A 196 29.97 4.14 28.78
CA LYS A 196 29.01 4.95 28.00
C LYS A 196 28.96 4.56 26.52
N ALA A 197 30.07 4.07 25.97
CA ALA A 197 30.18 3.62 24.58
C ALA A 197 29.80 2.14 24.39
N ASP A 198 29.39 1.45 25.44
CA ASP A 198 28.97 0.05 25.33
C ASP A 198 27.62 -0.04 24.62
N ILE A 199 27.60 -0.76 23.50
CA ILE A 199 26.46 -1.03 22.66
C ILE A 199 26.04 -2.51 22.68
N ARG A 200 26.51 -3.28 23.64
CA ARG A 200 26.26 -4.72 23.70
C ARG A 200 24.77 -5.00 23.87
N GLU A 201 24.11 -4.26 24.75
CA GLU A 201 22.67 -4.41 25.00
C GLU A 201 21.85 -4.12 23.75
N GLU A 202 22.19 -3.08 22.99
CA GLU A 202 21.54 -2.72 21.73
C GLU A 202 21.74 -3.81 20.68
N LEU A 203 22.95 -4.39 20.56
CA LEU A 203 23.22 -5.48 19.62
C LEU A 203 22.47 -6.77 20.01
N ASP A 204 22.41 -7.10 21.30
CA ASP A 204 21.62 -8.25 21.80
C ASP A 204 20.13 -8.08 21.51
N ARG A 205 19.58 -6.86 21.66
CA ARG A 205 18.22 -6.53 21.30
C ARG A 205 17.98 -6.63 19.79
N ILE A 206 18.91 -6.11 18.98
CA ILE A 206 18.86 -6.25 17.52
C ILE A 206 18.82 -7.74 17.14
N ALA A 207 19.66 -8.57 17.71
CA ALA A 207 19.68 -10.01 17.46
C ALA A 207 18.35 -10.69 17.84
N SER A 208 17.78 -10.31 18.99
CA SER A 208 16.44 -10.76 19.39
C SER A 208 15.34 -10.35 18.40
N HIS A 209 15.37 -9.11 17.94
CA HIS A 209 14.41 -8.59 16.96
C HIS A 209 14.54 -9.29 15.59
N ILE A 210 15.77 -9.61 15.15
CA ILE A 210 16.02 -10.40 13.94
C ILE A 210 15.34 -11.78 14.05
N SER A 211 15.55 -12.45 15.19
CA SER A 211 14.93 -13.76 15.44
C SER A 211 13.40 -13.70 15.39
N GLN A 212 12.80 -12.69 16.02
CA GLN A 212 11.35 -12.46 16.02
C GLN A 212 10.83 -12.16 14.61
N ALA A 213 11.56 -11.33 13.82
CA ALA A 213 11.18 -11.02 12.44
C ALA A 213 11.18 -12.28 11.58
N ARG A 214 12.26 -13.08 11.65
CA ARG A 214 12.36 -14.35 10.90
C ARG A 214 11.26 -15.33 11.26
N GLU A 215 10.93 -15.45 12.54
CA GLU A 215 9.81 -16.30 13.00
C GLU A 215 8.47 -15.83 12.41
N MET A 216 8.21 -14.52 12.43
CA MET A 216 6.98 -13.97 11.85
C MET A 216 6.91 -14.16 10.34
N ILE A 217 8.01 -13.88 9.61
CA ILE A 217 8.09 -14.07 8.16
C ILE A 217 7.87 -15.54 7.80
N GLY A 218 8.48 -16.46 8.55
CA GLY A 218 8.32 -17.91 8.32
C GLY A 218 6.92 -18.44 8.60
N LYS A 219 6.20 -17.86 9.58
CA LYS A 219 4.80 -18.22 9.88
C LYS A 219 3.82 -17.66 8.85
N GLY A 220 4.14 -16.54 8.24
CA GLY A 220 3.24 -15.84 7.31
C GLY A 220 1.97 -15.30 7.97
N GLY A 221 0.93 -15.05 7.14
CA GLY A 221 -0.34 -14.48 7.59
C GLY A 221 -0.29 -12.95 7.75
N PRO A 222 -1.24 -12.32 8.45
CA PRO A 222 -1.36 -10.85 8.56
C PRO A 222 -0.33 -10.27 9.55
N ILE A 223 0.94 -10.33 9.20
CA ILE A 223 2.07 -9.95 10.06
C ILE A 223 2.54 -8.51 9.90
N GLY A 224 2.09 -7.78 8.86
CA GLY A 224 2.62 -6.45 8.50
C GLY A 224 2.65 -5.46 9.66
N ARG A 225 1.57 -5.35 10.47
CA ARG A 225 1.54 -4.44 11.62
C ARG A 225 2.56 -4.79 12.70
N ARG A 226 2.81 -6.09 12.91
CA ARG A 226 3.78 -6.55 13.92
C ARG A 226 5.20 -6.30 13.46
N LEU A 227 5.47 -6.47 12.16
CA LEU A 227 6.76 -6.16 11.55
C LEU A 227 7.02 -4.65 11.51
N ASP A 228 5.99 -3.81 11.27
CA ASP A 228 6.15 -2.34 11.35
C ASP A 228 6.55 -1.89 12.77
N PHE A 229 5.91 -2.45 13.80
CA PHE A 229 6.32 -2.20 15.17
C PHE A 229 7.77 -2.64 15.40
N LEU A 230 8.16 -3.81 14.92
CA LEU A 230 9.52 -4.31 15.07
C LEU A 230 10.54 -3.45 14.31
N ALA A 231 10.18 -2.89 13.16
CA ALA A 231 11.00 -1.92 12.43
C ALA A 231 11.28 -0.65 13.25
N GLN A 232 10.29 -0.20 14.03
CA GLN A 232 10.46 0.95 14.93
C GLN A 232 11.43 0.62 16.07
N GLU A 233 11.37 -0.59 16.63
CA GLU A 233 12.32 -1.04 17.66
C GLU A 233 13.74 -1.16 17.08
N PHE A 234 13.90 -1.73 15.87
CA PHE A 234 15.20 -1.72 15.16
C PHE A 234 15.76 -0.31 15.03
N ASN A 235 14.94 0.64 14.57
CA ASN A 235 15.36 2.03 14.42
C ASN A 235 15.81 2.64 15.73
N ARG A 236 15.14 2.34 16.83
CA ARG A 236 15.50 2.79 18.17
C ARG A 236 16.85 2.26 18.59
N GLU A 237 17.07 0.95 18.50
CA GLU A 237 18.34 0.32 18.91
C GLU A 237 19.51 0.80 18.02
N VAL A 238 19.30 0.90 16.71
CA VAL A 238 20.33 1.40 15.78
C VAL A 238 20.68 2.87 16.05
N ASN A 239 19.69 3.73 16.32
CA ASN A 239 19.96 5.12 16.70
C ASN A 239 20.76 5.22 18.00
N THR A 240 20.48 4.35 18.97
CA THR A 240 21.24 4.29 20.21
C THR A 240 22.69 3.82 19.95
N CYS A 241 22.87 2.80 19.11
CA CYS A 241 24.21 2.39 18.66
C CYS A 241 24.99 3.55 18.01
N CYS A 242 24.35 4.31 17.11
CA CYS A 242 24.97 5.47 16.48
C CYS A 242 25.34 6.57 17.50
N SER A 243 24.48 6.84 18.46
CA SER A 243 24.70 7.90 19.47
C SER A 243 25.80 7.54 20.47
N LYS A 244 26.01 6.25 20.74
CA LYS A 244 27.08 5.72 21.60
C LYS A 244 28.39 5.49 20.84
N SER A 245 28.36 5.62 19.51
CA SER A 245 29.55 5.40 18.68
C SER A 245 30.59 6.46 18.96
N ASN A 246 31.84 5.98 19.18
CA ASN A 246 33.00 6.79 19.44
C ASN A 246 34.07 6.69 18.35
N ASP A 247 33.81 5.94 17.27
CA ASP A 247 34.74 5.80 16.15
C ASP A 247 34.00 5.84 14.81
N LEU A 248 34.73 6.18 13.74
CA LEU A 248 34.17 6.41 12.41
C LEU A 248 33.63 5.11 11.78
N GLU A 249 34.30 3.98 12.01
CA GLU A 249 33.91 2.70 11.43
C GLU A 249 32.58 2.23 12.03
N LEU A 250 32.43 2.34 13.35
CA LEU A 250 31.20 2.01 14.05
C LEU A 250 30.04 2.95 13.63
N THR A 251 30.34 4.26 13.50
CA THR A 251 29.37 5.25 13.04
C THR A 251 28.86 4.92 11.64
N ASN A 252 29.78 4.64 10.71
CA ASN A 252 29.42 4.28 9.33
C ASN A 252 28.58 2.97 9.29
N THR A 253 29.00 1.96 10.07
CA THR A 253 28.25 0.69 10.16
C THR A 253 26.84 0.92 10.72
N GLY A 254 26.68 1.78 11.73
CA GLY A 254 25.38 2.15 12.26
C GLY A 254 24.50 2.88 11.25
N LEU A 255 25.08 3.80 10.46
CA LEU A 255 24.34 4.50 9.39
C LEU A 255 23.92 3.55 8.26
N GLU A 256 24.80 2.60 7.87
CA GLU A 256 24.45 1.54 6.91
C GLU A 256 23.28 0.70 7.45
N MET A 257 23.34 0.28 8.72
CA MET A 257 22.28 -0.50 9.36
C MET A 257 20.96 0.27 9.41
N LYS A 258 21.00 1.57 9.73
CA LYS A 258 19.82 2.44 9.71
C LYS A 258 19.16 2.47 8.34
N ASN A 259 19.95 2.57 7.28
CA ASN A 259 19.46 2.58 5.91
C ASN A 259 18.74 1.25 5.57
N VAL A 260 19.30 0.12 5.97
CA VAL A 260 18.70 -1.20 5.75
C VAL A 260 17.40 -1.35 6.56
N VAL A 261 17.35 -0.83 7.78
CA VAL A 261 16.13 -0.84 8.62
C VAL A 261 15.01 0.00 7.99
N GLU A 262 15.33 1.18 7.41
CA GLU A 262 14.32 1.97 6.70
C GLU A 262 13.83 1.24 5.44
N GLN A 263 14.70 0.62 4.66
CA GLN A 263 14.29 -0.20 3.51
C GLN A 263 13.43 -1.39 3.93
N PHE A 264 13.75 -2.05 5.05
CA PHE A 264 12.91 -3.09 5.63
C PHE A 264 11.51 -2.54 5.96
N ARG A 265 11.43 -1.39 6.62
CA ARG A 265 10.17 -0.75 7.00
C ARG A 265 9.32 -0.37 5.80
N GLU A 266 9.91 0.17 4.73
CA GLU A 266 9.21 0.47 3.48
C GLU A 266 8.60 -0.78 2.85
N GLN A 267 9.32 -1.91 2.83
CA GLN A 267 8.79 -3.17 2.32
C GLN A 267 7.66 -3.73 3.20
N VAL A 268 7.77 -3.58 4.53
CA VAL A 268 6.73 -4.00 5.48
C VAL A 268 5.42 -3.24 5.26
N GLN A 269 5.46 -1.96 4.84
CA GLN A 269 4.25 -1.19 4.52
C GLN A 269 3.48 -1.74 3.31
N ASN A 270 4.16 -2.47 2.44
CA ASN A 270 3.56 -3.14 1.28
C ASN A 270 3.09 -4.57 1.60
N LEU A 271 3.34 -5.09 2.80
CA LEU A 271 2.95 -6.42 3.22
C LEU A 271 1.51 -6.42 3.76
N GLU A 272 0.67 -7.28 3.20
CA GLU A 272 -0.70 -7.54 3.68
C GLU A 272 -0.79 -8.78 4.57
#